data_42d87bb9431d9bf3244938bb2fd3ee92
#
_entry.id   42d87bb9431d9bf3244938bb2fd3ee92
#
_cell.length_a   1.000
_cell.length_b   1.000
_cell.length_c   1.000
_cell.angle_alpha   90.00
_cell.angle_beta   90.00
_cell.angle_gamma   90.00
#
_symmetry.space_group_name_H-M   'P 1'
#
loop_
_entity.id
_entity.type
_entity.pdbx_description
1 polymer ?
#
loop_
_entity_poly.entity_id
_entity_poly.type
_entity_poly.pdbx_seq_one_letter_code
_entity_poly.pdbx_strand_id
1 'polypeptide(L)'
;MMWRRISAVLCVVALFAVFTATASAVKYVALGDSYSSGTGTRTFYEPTCQRSVYAYPYLLHNAHPEWTFVNATCAGAKTGDVLNTQVTSVTSDTTWVTYTIGGNDAGFSSVITECAQPSWASNCEGAINTAQSYITNTLPGRLDLVNNAIKSRAPSAKVIVLDYPRLLNGTDCNALTFFSGSEMTRLNQTADMLKNVESAAATRAGANFVFRDVIPPFIGHAVCDGGGGSSTEWINGLSNPTGESYHPKVTGHASGYYPVVKGVTG
;
A
#
# COMPACT_ATOMS: atom_id res chain seq x y z
N MET A 1 -86.87 20.79 -28.23
CA MET A 1 -86.09 20.55 -27.02
C MET A 1 -84.79 19.87 -27.36
N MET A 2 -83.64 20.64 -27.34
CA MET A 2 -82.31 20.14 -27.75
C MET A 2 -81.48 20.01 -26.52
N TRP A 3 -81.10 18.79 -26.13
CA TRP A 3 -80.20 18.50 -25.03
C TRP A 3 -78.78 18.58 -25.51
N ARG A 4 -78.00 19.55 -25.01
CA ARG A 4 -76.55 19.66 -25.16
C ARG A 4 -75.86 18.72 -24.16
N ARG A 5 -75.11 17.72 -24.67
CA ARG A 5 -74.21 16.90 -23.85
C ARG A 5 -72.91 17.65 -23.65
N ILE A 6 -72.57 17.97 -22.43
CA ILE A 6 -71.29 18.55 -22.00
C ILE A 6 -70.36 17.34 -21.71
N SER A 7 -69.34 17.11 -22.53
CA SER A 7 -68.29 16.16 -22.27
C SER A 7 -67.18 16.81 -21.42
N ALA A 8 -67.05 16.38 -20.19
CA ALA A 8 -65.95 16.81 -19.32
C ALA A 8 -64.68 15.96 -19.68
N VAL A 9 -63.63 16.64 -20.18
CA VAL A 9 -62.30 16.02 -20.40
C VAL A 9 -61.54 16.13 -19.09
N LEU A 10 -61.32 14.98 -18.44
CA LEU A 10 -60.39 14.89 -17.28
C LEU A 10 -58.97 14.82 -17.81
N CYS A 11 -58.20 15.90 -17.64
CA CYS A 11 -56.76 15.90 -17.81
C CYS A 11 -56.11 15.24 -16.56
N VAL A 12 -55.63 14.01 -16.71
CA VAL A 12 -54.78 13.35 -15.71
C VAL A 12 -53.36 13.88 -15.87
N VAL A 13 -52.91 14.73 -15.02
CA VAL A 13 -51.51 15.17 -14.93
C VAL A 13 -50.73 14.09 -14.15
N ALA A 14 -49.98 13.25 -14.87
CA ALA A 14 -49.03 12.30 -14.25
C ALA A 14 -47.81 13.07 -13.79
N LEU A 15 -47.67 13.25 -12.46
CA LEU A 15 -46.40 13.72 -11.86
C LEU A 15 -45.38 12.59 -11.93
N PHE A 16 -44.41 12.69 -12.83
CA PHE A 16 -43.18 11.89 -12.78
C PHE A 16 -42.26 12.47 -11.70
N ALA A 17 -42.18 11.82 -10.55
CA ALA A 17 -41.15 12.09 -9.56
C ALA A 17 -39.79 11.63 -10.13
N VAL A 18 -38.96 12.57 -10.56
CA VAL A 18 -37.57 12.28 -10.95
C VAL A 18 -36.80 12.06 -9.65
N PHE A 19 -36.59 10.78 -9.29
CA PHE A 19 -35.63 10.44 -8.24
C PHE A 19 -34.22 10.67 -8.81
N THR A 20 -33.62 11.82 -8.50
CA THR A 20 -32.18 12.01 -8.67
C THR A 20 -31.48 11.18 -7.59
N ALA A 21 -30.97 10.02 -7.96
CA ALA A 21 -30.02 9.29 -7.13
C ALA A 21 -28.79 10.20 -6.95
N THR A 22 -28.61 10.76 -5.77
CA THR A 22 -27.35 11.42 -5.41
C THR A 22 -26.28 10.33 -5.40
N ALA A 23 -25.34 10.38 -6.37
CA ALA A 23 -24.17 9.52 -6.32
C ALA A 23 -23.48 9.75 -4.96
N SER A 24 -23.35 8.70 -4.14
CA SER A 24 -22.62 8.81 -2.89
C SER A 24 -21.19 9.24 -3.20
N ALA A 25 -20.71 10.27 -2.50
CA ALA A 25 -19.35 10.76 -2.67
C ALA A 25 -18.37 9.61 -2.35
N VAL A 26 -17.44 9.35 -3.25
CA VAL A 26 -16.42 8.31 -3.05
C VAL A 26 -15.46 8.76 -1.96
N LYS A 27 -15.22 7.91 -0.96
CA LYS A 27 -14.24 8.13 0.09
C LYS A 27 -13.11 7.11 -0.01
N TYR A 28 -11.90 7.63 -0.13
CA TYR A 28 -10.67 6.87 -0.17
C TYR A 28 -9.87 7.05 1.12
N VAL A 29 -9.47 5.95 1.75
CA VAL A 29 -8.63 5.91 2.94
C VAL A 29 -7.36 5.13 2.64
N ALA A 30 -6.20 5.76 2.83
CA ALA A 30 -4.90 5.09 2.75
C ALA A 30 -4.41 4.78 4.17
N LEU A 31 -4.07 3.50 4.39
CA LEU A 31 -3.46 2.98 5.60
C LEU A 31 -2.07 2.45 5.26
N GLY A 32 -1.30 2.08 6.30
CA GLY A 32 -0.04 1.37 6.11
C GLY A 32 1.18 2.09 6.66
N ASP A 33 2.33 1.62 6.21
CA ASP A 33 3.66 1.98 6.70
C ASP A 33 4.39 2.99 5.79
N SER A 34 5.72 2.98 5.82
CA SER A 34 6.60 3.87 5.06
C SER A 34 6.46 3.71 3.54
N TYR A 35 6.09 2.52 3.04
CA TYR A 35 5.86 2.28 1.62
C TYR A 35 4.54 2.87 1.14
N SER A 36 3.56 3.04 2.03
CA SER A 36 2.34 3.78 1.76
C SER A 36 2.48 5.27 2.03
N SER A 37 3.26 5.70 3.05
CA SER A 37 3.44 7.12 3.37
C SER A 37 4.35 7.86 2.39
N GLY A 38 5.35 7.18 1.82
CA GLY A 38 6.25 7.75 0.83
C GLY A 38 7.61 8.20 1.37
N THR A 39 8.14 7.49 2.37
CA THR A 39 9.41 7.79 3.06
C THR A 39 10.57 8.05 2.09
N GLY A 40 10.76 7.20 1.08
CA GLY A 40 11.87 7.31 0.12
C GLY A 40 11.78 8.46 -0.88
N THR A 41 10.68 9.20 -0.90
CA THR A 41 10.50 10.36 -1.81
C THR A 41 11.21 11.62 -1.33
N ARG A 42 11.62 11.68 -0.06
CA ARG A 42 12.36 12.81 0.56
C ARG A 42 11.61 14.14 0.59
N THR A 43 10.32 14.13 0.31
CA THR A 43 9.49 15.35 0.30
C THR A 43 8.19 15.05 1.02
N PHE A 44 7.99 15.66 2.18
CA PHE A 44 6.88 15.35 3.07
C PHE A 44 6.04 16.60 3.33
N TYR A 45 4.71 16.50 3.11
CA TYR A 45 3.78 17.53 3.57
C TYR A 45 3.40 17.33 5.04
N GLU A 46 3.59 16.12 5.58
CA GLU A 46 3.44 15.79 6.98
C GLU A 46 4.68 14.98 7.42
N PRO A 47 5.65 15.62 8.13
CA PRO A 47 6.96 15.02 8.41
C PRO A 47 6.94 13.92 9.47
N THR A 48 6.00 13.96 10.43
CA THR A 48 5.97 13.00 11.55
C THR A 48 5.76 11.56 11.07
N CYS A 49 4.80 11.38 10.17
CA CYS A 49 4.53 10.10 9.52
C CYS A 49 5.18 9.98 8.12
N GLN A 50 5.97 10.97 7.71
CA GLN A 50 6.63 11.04 6.41
C GLN A 50 5.65 10.88 5.23
N ARG A 51 4.48 11.53 5.30
CA ARG A 51 3.50 11.50 4.23
C ARG A 51 3.90 12.42 3.09
N SER A 52 3.96 11.86 1.88
CA SER A 52 4.45 12.55 0.69
C SER A 52 3.36 12.77 -0.35
N VAL A 53 3.43 13.93 -1.04
CA VAL A 53 2.61 14.19 -2.22
C VAL A 53 3.01 13.31 -3.42
N TYR A 54 4.17 12.69 -3.37
CA TYR A 54 4.67 11.77 -4.39
C TYR A 54 4.38 10.29 -4.07
N ALA A 55 3.82 9.99 -2.90
CA ALA A 55 3.42 8.63 -2.55
C ALA A 55 2.20 8.18 -3.38
N TYR A 56 2.11 6.89 -3.70
CA TYR A 56 1.03 6.35 -4.54
C TYR A 56 -0.39 6.69 -4.03
N PRO A 57 -0.66 6.78 -2.71
CA PRO A 57 -1.99 7.18 -2.26
C PRO A 57 -2.33 8.62 -2.64
N TYR A 58 -1.36 9.52 -2.56
CA TYR A 58 -1.57 10.91 -2.93
C TYR A 58 -1.68 11.07 -4.46
N LEU A 59 -0.94 10.27 -5.24
CA LEU A 59 -1.06 10.24 -6.69
C LEU A 59 -2.47 9.76 -7.13
N LEU A 60 -3.02 8.76 -6.42
CA LEU A 60 -4.39 8.31 -6.66
C LEU A 60 -5.41 9.41 -6.32
N HIS A 61 -5.24 10.09 -5.20
CA HIS A 61 -6.08 11.25 -4.86
C HIS A 61 -6.02 12.34 -5.92
N ASN A 62 -4.85 12.68 -6.44
CA ASN A 62 -4.70 13.68 -7.49
C ASN A 62 -5.40 13.29 -8.79
N ALA A 63 -5.49 11.99 -9.08
CA ALA A 63 -6.22 11.50 -10.24
C ALA A 63 -7.74 11.54 -10.06
N HIS A 64 -8.22 11.60 -8.82
CA HIS A 64 -9.63 11.65 -8.43
C HIS A 64 -9.87 12.78 -7.41
N PRO A 65 -9.71 14.05 -7.82
CA PRO A 65 -9.83 15.19 -6.90
C PRO A 65 -11.25 15.35 -6.33
N GLU A 66 -12.24 14.71 -6.94
CA GLU A 66 -13.63 14.66 -6.47
C GLU A 66 -13.84 13.68 -5.31
N TRP A 67 -12.88 12.79 -5.03
CA TRP A 67 -12.97 11.87 -3.90
C TRP A 67 -12.55 12.53 -2.60
N THR A 68 -13.27 12.22 -1.53
CA THR A 68 -12.77 12.53 -0.18
C THR A 68 -11.59 11.64 0.13
N PHE A 69 -10.44 12.22 0.45
CA PHE A 69 -9.20 11.48 0.75
C PHE A 69 -8.78 11.63 2.20
N VAL A 70 -8.49 10.49 2.85
CA VAL A 70 -7.92 10.45 4.20
C VAL A 70 -6.62 9.63 4.15
N ASN A 71 -5.50 10.28 4.40
CA ASN A 71 -4.21 9.62 4.50
C ASN A 71 -3.87 9.35 5.97
N ALA A 72 -4.04 8.10 6.41
CA ALA A 72 -3.70 7.66 7.76
C ALA A 72 -2.39 6.86 7.83
N THR A 73 -1.64 6.77 6.71
CA THR A 73 -0.36 6.06 6.65
C THR A 73 0.67 6.67 7.60
N CYS A 74 1.60 5.88 8.11
CA CYS A 74 2.68 6.40 8.95
C CYS A 74 3.95 5.55 8.81
N ALA A 75 5.08 6.21 8.55
CA ALA A 75 6.37 5.53 8.49
C ALA A 75 6.64 4.74 9.78
N GLY A 76 7.16 3.51 9.63
CA GLY A 76 7.43 2.62 10.76
C GLY A 76 6.22 1.87 11.32
N ALA A 77 5.01 2.13 10.82
CA ALA A 77 3.80 1.50 11.34
C ALA A 77 3.85 -0.04 11.21
N LYS A 78 3.33 -0.69 12.24
CA LYS A 78 3.09 -2.13 12.33
C LYS A 78 1.60 -2.43 12.26
N THR A 79 1.24 -3.69 12.13
CA THR A 79 -0.17 -4.14 12.16
C THR A 79 -0.91 -3.64 13.40
N GLY A 80 -0.22 -3.54 14.55
CA GLY A 80 -0.76 -2.98 15.79
C GLY A 80 -1.12 -1.50 15.68
N ASP A 81 -0.34 -0.70 14.96
CA ASP A 81 -0.60 0.72 14.77
C ASP A 81 -1.79 0.94 13.83
N VAL A 82 -1.90 0.09 12.79
CA VAL A 82 -3.10 0.10 11.93
C VAL A 82 -4.34 -0.18 12.76
N LEU A 83 -4.33 -1.22 13.60
CA LEU A 83 -5.47 -1.62 14.44
C LEU A 83 -5.86 -0.57 15.50
N ASN A 84 -4.87 0.03 16.15
CA ASN A 84 -5.12 0.93 17.29
C ASN A 84 -5.41 2.37 16.87
N THR A 85 -4.89 2.79 15.69
CA THR A 85 -4.92 4.19 15.28
C THR A 85 -5.48 4.38 13.89
N GLN A 86 -4.83 3.81 12.85
CA GLN A 86 -5.12 4.16 11.46
C GLN A 86 -6.52 3.72 11.01
N VAL A 87 -6.96 2.53 11.45
CA VAL A 87 -8.26 1.96 11.06
C VAL A 87 -9.45 2.81 11.54
N THR A 88 -9.26 3.72 12.49
CA THR A 88 -10.30 4.66 12.94
C THR A 88 -10.74 5.61 11.83
N SER A 89 -9.89 5.84 10.83
CA SER A 89 -10.21 6.65 9.64
C SER A 89 -11.17 5.95 8.67
N VAL A 90 -11.28 4.62 8.76
CA VAL A 90 -12.22 3.81 7.98
C VAL A 90 -13.58 3.89 8.65
N THR A 91 -14.58 4.34 7.91
CA THR A 91 -15.97 4.53 8.37
C THR A 91 -16.94 3.88 7.37
N SER A 92 -18.19 3.72 7.72
CA SER A 92 -19.17 2.99 6.91
C SER A 92 -19.41 3.55 5.50
N ASP A 93 -19.04 4.82 5.27
CA ASP A 93 -19.06 5.51 3.98
C ASP A 93 -17.78 5.33 3.16
N THR A 94 -16.76 4.63 3.67
CA THR A 94 -15.51 4.38 2.95
C THR A 94 -15.77 3.47 1.75
N THR A 95 -15.32 3.90 0.58
CA THR A 95 -15.45 3.19 -0.70
C THR A 95 -14.20 2.40 -1.04
N TRP A 96 -13.02 3.03 -0.86
CA TRP A 96 -11.73 2.46 -1.17
C TRP A 96 -10.79 2.50 0.02
N VAL A 97 -10.04 1.44 0.23
CA VAL A 97 -8.91 1.37 1.16
C VAL A 97 -7.71 0.83 0.42
N THR A 98 -6.53 1.41 0.63
CA THR A 98 -5.25 0.83 0.21
C THR A 98 -4.32 0.68 1.39
N TYR A 99 -3.46 -0.33 1.40
CA TYR A 99 -2.40 -0.44 2.39
C TYR A 99 -1.22 -1.31 1.96
N THR A 100 -0.04 -0.99 2.51
CA THR A 100 1.11 -1.89 2.70
C THR A 100 1.34 -2.02 4.19
N ILE A 101 1.47 -3.23 4.74
CA ILE A 101 1.72 -3.45 6.18
C ILE A 101 2.28 -4.84 6.46
N GLY A 102 3.18 -4.96 7.42
CA GLY A 102 3.73 -6.23 7.88
C GLY A 102 5.25 -6.31 7.82
N GLY A 103 5.90 -5.52 6.95
CA GLY A 103 7.36 -5.46 6.86
C GLY A 103 8.01 -5.05 8.19
N ASN A 104 7.48 -4.04 8.87
CA ASN A 104 7.98 -3.60 10.17
C ASN A 104 7.68 -4.60 11.30
N ASP A 105 6.57 -5.34 11.21
CA ASP A 105 6.27 -6.44 12.14
C ASP A 105 7.33 -7.53 12.06
N ALA A 106 7.78 -7.87 10.86
CA ALA A 106 8.84 -8.83 10.60
C ALA A 106 10.25 -8.30 10.91
N GLY A 107 10.39 -7.02 11.31
CA GLY A 107 11.67 -6.42 11.67
C GLY A 107 12.55 -6.07 10.47
N PHE A 108 11.95 -5.79 9.30
CA PHE A 108 12.66 -5.62 8.04
C PHE A 108 13.83 -4.62 8.12
N SER A 109 13.63 -3.42 8.71
CA SER A 109 14.71 -2.43 8.86
C SER A 109 15.90 -2.96 9.65
N SER A 110 15.66 -3.75 10.72
CA SER A 110 16.71 -4.37 11.51
C SER A 110 17.46 -5.43 10.72
N VAL A 111 16.74 -6.24 9.92
CA VAL A 111 17.34 -7.26 9.05
C VAL A 111 18.25 -6.62 8.01
N ILE A 112 17.79 -5.58 7.31
CA ILE A 112 18.61 -4.87 6.32
C ILE A 112 19.84 -4.25 6.96
N THR A 113 19.70 -3.61 8.15
CA THR A 113 20.83 -3.02 8.87
C THR A 113 21.85 -4.07 9.26
N GLU A 114 21.40 -5.22 9.76
CA GLU A 114 22.26 -6.33 10.14
C GLU A 114 23.02 -6.91 8.94
N CYS A 115 22.30 -7.15 7.83
CA CYS A 115 22.90 -7.72 6.62
C CYS A 115 23.80 -6.75 5.86
N ALA A 116 23.66 -5.45 6.09
CA ALA A 116 24.54 -4.43 5.50
C ALA A 116 25.92 -4.34 6.18
N GLN A 117 26.11 -4.97 7.34
CA GLN A 117 27.38 -4.96 8.06
C GLN A 117 28.41 -5.92 7.45
N PRO A 118 29.73 -5.70 7.69
CA PRO A 118 30.75 -6.66 7.32
C PRO A 118 30.49 -8.04 7.96
N SER A 119 30.77 -9.11 7.23
CA SER A 119 30.47 -10.49 7.64
C SER A 119 31.01 -10.91 9.04
N TRP A 120 32.11 -10.30 9.46
CA TRP A 120 32.69 -10.55 10.80
C TRP A 120 31.92 -9.87 11.94
N ALA A 121 31.06 -8.90 11.63
CA ALA A 121 30.25 -8.13 12.59
C ALA A 121 28.76 -8.44 12.47
N SER A 122 28.34 -9.21 11.45
CA SER A 122 26.95 -9.46 11.07
C SER A 122 26.47 -10.85 11.49
N ASN A 123 25.20 -10.93 11.93
CA ASN A 123 24.43 -12.17 12.02
C ASN A 123 23.23 -12.12 11.06
N CYS A 124 23.49 -11.77 9.80
CA CYS A 124 22.46 -11.62 8.77
C CYS A 124 21.57 -12.86 8.65
N GLU A 125 22.18 -14.05 8.62
CA GLU A 125 21.45 -15.32 8.55
C GLU A 125 20.45 -15.49 9.71
N GLY A 126 20.86 -15.20 10.94
CA GLY A 126 20.00 -15.27 12.11
C GLY A 126 18.85 -14.25 12.06
N ALA A 127 19.15 -13.03 11.60
CA ALA A 127 18.15 -11.98 11.43
C ALA A 127 17.11 -12.36 10.36
N ILE A 128 17.54 -12.86 9.20
CA ILE A 128 16.65 -13.35 8.14
C ILE A 128 15.79 -14.52 8.66
N ASN A 129 16.38 -15.50 9.33
CA ASN A 129 15.64 -16.65 9.88
C ASN A 129 14.54 -16.20 10.85
N THR A 130 14.83 -15.23 11.71
CA THR A 130 13.88 -14.65 12.66
C THR A 130 12.72 -13.97 11.92
N ALA A 131 13.01 -13.13 10.92
CA ALA A 131 12.00 -12.47 10.10
C ALA A 131 11.12 -13.49 9.33
N GLN A 132 11.73 -14.49 8.68
CA GLN A 132 10.99 -15.53 7.96
C GLN A 132 10.10 -16.36 8.89
N SER A 133 10.58 -16.68 10.10
CA SER A 133 9.78 -17.35 11.12
C SER A 133 8.58 -16.50 11.55
N TYR A 134 8.76 -15.21 11.76
CA TYR A 134 7.66 -14.29 12.09
C TYR A 134 6.65 -14.19 10.95
N ILE A 135 7.11 -14.02 9.72
CA ILE A 135 6.28 -13.94 8.51
C ILE A 135 5.41 -15.21 8.37
N THR A 136 5.97 -16.37 8.64
CA THR A 136 5.27 -17.65 8.47
C THR A 136 4.29 -17.93 9.61
N ASN A 137 4.69 -17.68 10.86
CA ASN A 137 3.99 -18.21 12.03
C ASN A 137 3.12 -17.18 12.74
N THR A 138 3.42 -15.88 12.62
CA THR A 138 2.77 -14.83 13.41
C THR A 138 2.00 -13.83 12.55
N LEU A 139 2.61 -13.39 11.46
CA LEU A 139 2.07 -12.33 10.61
C LEU A 139 0.69 -12.67 10.00
N PRO A 140 0.39 -13.93 9.59
CA PRO A 140 -0.93 -14.25 9.03
C PRO A 140 -2.09 -13.85 9.93
N GLY A 141 -2.02 -14.20 11.21
CA GLY A 141 -3.06 -13.84 12.18
C GLY A 141 -3.14 -12.33 12.44
N ARG A 142 -2.02 -11.62 12.36
CA ARG A 142 -1.98 -10.16 12.50
C ARG A 142 -2.65 -9.45 11.33
N LEU A 143 -2.40 -9.92 10.11
CA LEU A 143 -3.07 -9.40 8.90
C LEU A 143 -4.57 -9.71 8.89
N ASP A 144 -4.97 -10.89 9.37
CA ASP A 144 -6.39 -11.24 9.50
C ASP A 144 -7.12 -10.29 10.45
N LEU A 145 -6.48 -9.89 11.56
CA LEU A 145 -7.04 -8.89 12.49
C LEU A 145 -7.22 -7.53 11.80
N VAL A 146 -6.22 -7.06 11.02
CA VAL A 146 -6.30 -5.81 10.26
C VAL A 146 -7.47 -5.87 9.26
N ASN A 147 -7.53 -6.93 8.46
CA ASN A 147 -8.58 -7.12 7.46
C ASN A 147 -9.98 -7.17 8.08
N ASN A 148 -10.14 -7.88 9.21
CA ASN A 148 -11.39 -7.95 9.93
C ASN A 148 -11.80 -6.59 10.52
N ALA A 149 -10.85 -5.80 11.03
CA ALA A 149 -11.12 -4.47 11.55
C ALA A 149 -11.60 -3.51 10.43
N ILE A 150 -10.98 -3.54 9.25
CA ILE A 150 -11.42 -2.78 8.07
C ILE A 150 -12.83 -3.22 7.65
N LYS A 151 -13.03 -4.53 7.49
CA LYS A 151 -14.32 -5.12 7.08
C LYS A 151 -15.46 -4.79 8.03
N SER A 152 -15.20 -4.80 9.33
CA SER A 152 -16.22 -4.46 10.35
C SER A 152 -16.65 -3.00 10.27
N ARG A 153 -15.74 -2.09 9.90
CA ARG A 153 -16.03 -0.65 9.82
C ARG A 153 -16.66 -0.25 8.49
N ALA A 154 -16.22 -0.87 7.41
CA ALA A 154 -16.67 -0.58 6.04
C ALA A 154 -16.90 -1.90 5.26
N PRO A 155 -18.00 -2.63 5.52
CA PRO A 155 -18.22 -3.96 4.94
C PRO A 155 -18.35 -3.93 3.41
N SER A 156 -18.71 -2.79 2.82
CA SER A 156 -18.86 -2.61 1.37
C SER A 156 -17.60 -2.04 0.69
N ALA A 157 -16.61 -1.60 1.46
CA ALA A 157 -15.38 -1.04 0.90
C ALA A 157 -14.61 -2.06 0.08
N LYS A 158 -14.01 -1.60 -1.03
CA LYS A 158 -12.98 -2.33 -1.75
C LYS A 158 -11.63 -2.03 -1.15
N VAL A 159 -10.86 -3.07 -0.86
CA VAL A 159 -9.56 -2.97 -0.19
C VAL A 159 -8.49 -3.50 -1.13
N ILE A 160 -7.51 -2.67 -1.45
CA ILE A 160 -6.35 -3.05 -2.25
C ILE A 160 -5.18 -3.30 -1.29
N VAL A 161 -4.78 -4.55 -1.20
CA VAL A 161 -3.63 -5.01 -0.42
C VAL A 161 -2.42 -5.05 -1.32
N LEU A 162 -1.38 -4.33 -0.96
CA LEU A 162 -0.15 -4.22 -1.74
C LEU A 162 1.01 -4.85 -0.96
N ASP A 163 1.90 -5.51 -1.66
CA ASP A 163 3.14 -6.05 -1.12
C ASP A 163 4.32 -5.06 -1.24
N TYR A 164 5.52 -5.60 -1.09
CA TYR A 164 6.79 -4.89 -1.18
C TYR A 164 7.62 -5.42 -2.35
N PRO A 165 8.36 -4.56 -3.07
CA PRO A 165 9.21 -5.01 -4.16
C PRO A 165 10.41 -5.80 -3.62
N ARG A 166 11.03 -6.61 -4.47
CA ARG A 166 12.38 -7.11 -4.22
C ARG A 166 13.35 -5.93 -4.28
N LEU A 167 14.24 -5.82 -3.29
CA LEU A 167 15.07 -4.64 -3.13
C LEU A 167 16.39 -4.71 -3.87
N LEU A 168 16.94 -5.91 -4.08
CA LEU A 168 18.33 -6.12 -4.45
C LEU A 168 18.43 -6.89 -5.77
N ASN A 169 19.33 -6.44 -6.65
CA ASN A 169 19.53 -7.08 -7.95
C ASN A 169 20.61 -8.19 -7.95
N GLY A 170 21.23 -8.48 -6.79
CA GLY A 170 22.30 -9.44 -6.66
C GLY A 170 23.71 -8.82 -6.73
N THR A 171 23.82 -7.51 -6.89
CA THR A 171 25.10 -6.75 -6.84
C THR A 171 25.03 -5.74 -5.72
N ASP A 172 26.05 -5.65 -4.88
CA ASP A 172 26.21 -4.55 -3.91
C ASP A 172 27.08 -3.46 -4.53
N CYS A 173 26.44 -2.31 -4.79
CA CYS A 173 27.09 -1.15 -5.40
C CYS A 173 27.28 0.03 -4.43
N ASN A 174 26.88 -0.14 -3.16
CA ASN A 174 27.00 0.91 -2.16
C ASN A 174 28.32 0.76 -1.38
N ALA A 175 29.10 1.82 -1.29
CA ALA A 175 30.44 1.77 -0.72
C ALA A 175 30.51 1.44 0.78
N LEU A 176 29.38 1.52 1.50
CA LEU A 176 29.28 1.31 2.95
C LEU A 176 28.34 0.17 3.32
N THR A 177 28.00 -0.68 2.36
CA THR A 177 27.24 -1.92 2.60
C THR A 177 28.08 -3.13 2.16
N PHE A 178 27.77 -4.28 2.74
CA PHE A 178 28.60 -5.48 2.58
C PHE A 178 27.75 -6.72 2.31
N PHE A 179 26.64 -6.55 1.59
CA PHE A 179 25.75 -7.66 1.23
C PHE A 179 26.47 -8.68 0.34
N SER A 180 26.49 -9.93 0.75
CA SER A 180 26.87 -11.03 -0.13
C SER A 180 25.74 -11.38 -1.11
N GLY A 181 26.09 -12.05 -2.22
CA GLY A 181 25.08 -12.52 -3.19
C GLY A 181 24.07 -13.50 -2.58
N SER A 182 24.50 -14.31 -1.61
CA SER A 182 23.60 -15.24 -0.89
C SER A 182 22.62 -14.50 0.01
N GLU A 183 23.07 -13.48 0.75
CA GLU A 183 22.22 -12.65 1.61
C GLU A 183 21.18 -11.88 0.77
N MET A 184 21.58 -11.25 -0.33
CA MET A 184 20.68 -10.57 -1.25
C MET A 184 19.60 -11.52 -1.80
N THR A 185 20.00 -12.74 -2.17
CA THR A 185 19.05 -13.76 -2.62
C THR A 185 18.04 -14.10 -1.53
N ARG A 186 18.49 -14.30 -0.30
CA ARG A 186 17.61 -14.62 0.84
C ARG A 186 16.71 -13.46 1.25
N LEU A 187 17.20 -12.23 1.18
CA LEU A 187 16.38 -11.03 1.42
C LEU A 187 15.27 -10.92 0.40
N ASN A 188 15.53 -11.15 -0.87
CA ASN A 188 14.51 -11.19 -1.91
C ASN A 188 13.51 -12.33 -1.73
N GLN A 189 13.97 -13.52 -1.32
CA GLN A 189 13.08 -14.63 -0.94
C GLN A 189 12.17 -14.26 0.25
N THR A 190 12.68 -13.48 1.20
CA THR A 190 11.89 -13.00 2.34
C THR A 190 10.78 -12.04 1.88
N ALA A 191 11.05 -11.18 0.89
CA ALA A 191 10.01 -10.36 0.26
C ALA A 191 8.95 -11.24 -0.44
N ASP A 192 9.35 -12.30 -1.14
CA ASP A 192 8.41 -13.26 -1.75
C ASP A 192 7.54 -13.98 -0.71
N MET A 193 8.12 -14.36 0.44
CA MET A 193 7.36 -14.97 1.53
C MET A 193 6.33 -14.00 2.10
N LEU A 194 6.70 -12.73 2.30
CA LEU A 194 5.81 -11.68 2.77
C LEU A 194 4.64 -11.49 1.80
N LYS A 195 4.93 -11.35 0.50
CA LYS A 195 3.93 -11.30 -0.56
C LYS A 195 2.91 -12.45 -0.48
N ASN A 196 3.41 -13.68 -0.33
CA ASN A 196 2.54 -14.86 -0.28
C ASN A 196 1.60 -14.83 0.93
N VAL A 197 2.07 -14.36 2.07
CA VAL A 197 1.27 -14.24 3.30
C VAL A 197 0.23 -13.14 3.18
N GLU A 198 0.58 -11.99 2.59
CA GLU A 198 -0.33 -10.87 2.33
C GLU A 198 -1.43 -11.26 1.33
N SER A 199 -1.05 -11.93 0.23
CA SER A 199 -1.98 -12.44 -0.77
C SER A 199 -2.97 -13.46 -0.16
N ALA A 200 -2.47 -14.37 0.65
CA ALA A 200 -3.30 -15.35 1.35
C ALA A 200 -4.25 -14.69 2.36
N ALA A 201 -3.79 -13.65 3.07
CA ALA A 201 -4.63 -12.89 4.02
C ALA A 201 -5.74 -12.11 3.28
N ALA A 202 -5.44 -11.48 2.14
CA ALA A 202 -6.44 -10.84 1.31
C ALA A 202 -7.49 -11.84 0.81
N THR A 203 -7.06 -13.02 0.37
CA THR A 203 -7.97 -14.10 -0.07
C THR A 203 -8.91 -14.54 1.06
N ARG A 204 -8.40 -14.74 2.28
CA ARG A 204 -9.21 -15.11 3.45
C ARG A 204 -10.20 -14.02 3.84
N ALA A 205 -9.86 -12.76 3.66
CA ALA A 205 -10.74 -11.62 3.95
C ALA A 205 -11.96 -11.55 3.02
N GLY A 206 -11.89 -12.12 1.82
CA GLY A 206 -13.01 -12.27 0.88
C GLY A 206 -12.94 -11.34 -0.32
N ALA A 207 -13.96 -11.41 -1.18
CA ALA A 207 -13.96 -10.83 -2.53
C ALA A 207 -13.76 -9.30 -2.62
N ASN A 208 -13.97 -8.57 -1.52
CA ASN A 208 -13.71 -7.13 -1.48
C ASN A 208 -12.24 -6.80 -1.24
N PHE A 209 -11.41 -7.77 -0.84
CA PHE A 209 -9.97 -7.60 -0.63
C PHE A 209 -9.22 -8.10 -1.85
N VAL A 210 -8.58 -7.20 -2.57
CA VAL A 210 -7.90 -7.47 -3.82
C VAL A 210 -6.39 -7.30 -3.58
N PHE A 211 -5.66 -8.41 -3.58
CA PHE A 211 -4.20 -8.36 -3.55
C PHE A 211 -3.65 -7.90 -4.90
N ARG A 212 -2.62 -7.06 -4.87
CA ARG A 212 -1.89 -6.60 -6.04
C ARG A 212 -0.40 -6.71 -5.81
N ASP A 213 0.25 -7.53 -6.65
CA ASP A 213 1.70 -7.76 -6.66
C ASP A 213 2.42 -6.57 -7.29
N VAL A 214 3.29 -5.91 -6.53
CA VAL A 214 4.12 -4.80 -7.01
C VAL A 214 5.53 -5.27 -7.44
N ILE A 215 5.90 -6.53 -7.22
CA ILE A 215 7.21 -7.04 -7.63
C ILE A 215 7.42 -6.93 -9.15
N PRO A 216 6.46 -7.31 -10.03
CA PRO A 216 6.67 -7.27 -11.47
C PRO A 216 7.06 -5.90 -12.03
N PRO A 217 6.40 -4.78 -11.69
CA PRO A 217 6.82 -3.48 -12.20
C PRO A 217 8.20 -3.02 -11.71
N PHE A 218 8.69 -3.56 -10.58
CA PHE A 218 10.02 -3.22 -10.05
C PHE A 218 11.16 -4.09 -10.60
N ILE A 219 10.89 -5.08 -11.45
CA ILE A 219 11.94 -5.88 -12.09
C ILE A 219 12.80 -4.97 -12.99
N GLY A 220 14.13 -4.99 -12.76
CA GLY A 220 15.08 -4.10 -13.44
C GLY A 220 15.18 -2.70 -12.82
N HIS A 221 14.55 -2.47 -11.64
CA HIS A 221 14.52 -1.19 -10.94
C HIS A 221 14.90 -1.29 -9.46
N ALA A 222 15.48 -2.41 -9.06
CA ALA A 222 16.01 -2.62 -7.70
C ALA A 222 17.23 -1.72 -7.42
N VAL A 223 17.70 -1.74 -6.20
CA VAL A 223 18.98 -1.11 -5.83
C VAL A 223 20.10 -1.70 -6.69
N CYS A 224 20.97 -0.85 -7.19
CA CYS A 224 22.09 -1.16 -8.09
C CYS A 224 21.72 -1.47 -9.55
N ASP A 225 20.45 -1.46 -9.94
CA ASP A 225 20.09 -1.57 -11.36
C ASP A 225 20.55 -0.33 -12.15
N GLY A 226 21.37 -0.57 -13.18
CA GLY A 226 22.02 0.50 -13.94
C GLY A 226 23.20 1.16 -13.24
N GLY A 227 23.66 0.60 -12.09
CA GLY A 227 24.72 1.15 -11.23
C GLY A 227 24.16 2.02 -10.11
N GLY A 228 24.93 2.12 -9.00
CA GLY A 228 24.48 2.81 -7.79
C GLY A 228 24.10 4.27 -8.02
N GLY A 229 22.93 4.67 -7.60
CA GLY A 229 22.38 6.01 -7.75
C GLY A 229 21.86 6.32 -9.15
N SER A 230 21.73 5.34 -10.03
CA SER A 230 21.23 5.54 -11.39
C SER A 230 19.74 5.94 -11.41
N SER A 231 19.30 6.53 -12.53
CA SER A 231 17.87 6.81 -12.77
C SER A 231 17.05 5.54 -13.02
N THR A 232 17.70 4.41 -13.27
CA THR A 232 17.05 3.10 -13.43
C THR A 232 16.53 2.56 -12.12
N GLU A 233 17.20 2.87 -11.00
CA GLU A 233 16.75 2.47 -9.68
C GLU A 233 15.49 3.22 -9.25
N TRP A 234 14.46 2.50 -8.86
CA TRP A 234 13.23 3.04 -8.26
C TRP A 234 13.21 2.91 -6.73
N ILE A 235 14.23 2.31 -6.18
CA ILE A 235 14.43 2.14 -4.73
C ILE A 235 15.73 2.86 -4.35
N ASN A 236 15.73 3.56 -3.22
CA ASN A 236 16.95 4.15 -2.69
C ASN A 236 17.89 3.04 -2.21
N GLY A 237 19.17 3.13 -2.55
CA GLY A 237 20.21 2.40 -1.85
C GLY A 237 20.44 2.97 -0.45
N LEU A 238 21.61 2.68 0.15
CA LEU A 238 22.01 3.34 1.39
C LEU A 238 22.00 4.86 1.19
N SER A 239 21.27 5.58 2.01
CA SER A 239 21.05 7.01 1.86
C SER A 239 21.27 7.78 3.15
N ASN A 240 21.42 9.09 3.05
CA ASN A 240 21.44 10.00 4.19
C ASN A 240 20.22 10.95 4.04
N PRO A 241 19.29 10.97 5.01
CA PRO A 241 19.24 10.17 6.25
C PRO A 241 18.99 8.66 5.98
N THR A 242 19.52 7.81 6.84
CA THR A 242 19.47 6.35 6.68
C THR A 242 18.06 5.77 6.72
N GLY A 243 17.12 6.44 7.38
CA GLY A 243 15.72 6.01 7.43
C GLY A 243 15.02 5.98 6.09
N GLU A 244 15.57 6.62 5.06
CA GLU A 244 15.04 6.61 3.68
C GLU A 244 15.65 5.50 2.81
N SER A 245 16.69 4.81 3.31
CA SER A 245 17.32 3.70 2.61
C SER A 245 16.32 2.57 2.36
N TYR A 246 16.45 1.94 1.19
CA TYR A 246 15.63 0.81 0.77
C TYR A 246 14.12 1.09 0.68
N HIS A 247 13.75 2.37 0.51
CA HIS A 247 12.38 2.80 0.26
C HIS A 247 12.21 3.27 -1.19
N PRO A 248 10.98 3.17 -1.76
CA PRO A 248 10.71 3.60 -3.13
C PRO A 248 10.97 5.09 -3.31
N LYS A 249 11.69 5.43 -4.39
CA LYS A 249 11.86 6.80 -4.88
C LYS A 249 10.52 7.34 -5.42
N VAL A 250 10.48 8.62 -5.79
CA VAL A 250 9.34 9.22 -6.51
C VAL A 250 8.94 8.39 -7.72
N THR A 251 9.94 7.93 -8.51
CA THR A 251 9.72 7.06 -9.67
C THR A 251 9.13 5.70 -9.29
N GLY A 252 9.55 5.11 -8.16
CA GLY A 252 9.00 3.86 -7.67
C GLY A 252 7.53 3.97 -7.28
N HIS A 253 7.11 5.10 -6.72
CA HIS A 253 5.70 5.37 -6.47
C HIS A 253 4.92 5.63 -7.76
N ALA A 254 5.44 6.48 -8.65
CA ALA A 254 4.75 6.92 -9.86
C ALA A 254 4.63 5.83 -10.93
N SER A 255 5.66 5.01 -11.09
CA SER A 255 5.75 4.00 -12.15
C SER A 255 5.59 2.56 -11.64
N GLY A 256 5.85 2.31 -10.35
CA GLY A 256 5.69 1.01 -9.71
C GLY A 256 4.33 0.85 -9.05
N TYR A 257 4.08 1.54 -7.93
CA TYR A 257 2.87 1.37 -7.11
C TYR A 257 1.61 1.96 -7.74
N TYR A 258 1.67 3.22 -8.20
CA TYR A 258 0.47 3.94 -8.66
C TYR A 258 -0.25 3.26 -9.83
N PRO A 259 0.43 2.77 -10.90
CA PRO A 259 -0.26 2.07 -11.99
C PRO A 259 -0.95 0.79 -11.53
N VAL A 260 -0.39 0.08 -10.55
CA VAL A 260 -0.96 -1.14 -9.98
C VAL A 260 -2.27 -0.84 -9.24
N VAL A 261 -2.31 0.25 -8.45
CA VAL A 261 -3.51 0.69 -7.75
C VAL A 261 -4.55 1.22 -8.73
N LYS A 262 -4.13 2.09 -9.67
CA LYS A 262 -4.99 2.65 -10.72
C LYS A 262 -5.64 1.56 -11.58
N GLY A 263 -4.95 0.46 -11.85
CA GLY A 263 -5.52 -0.68 -12.58
C GLY A 263 -6.70 -1.37 -11.88
N VAL A 264 -7.01 -1.01 -10.62
CA VAL A 264 -8.17 -1.52 -9.87
C VAL A 264 -9.25 -0.45 -9.71
N THR A 265 -8.85 0.80 -9.54
CA THR A 265 -9.78 1.90 -9.24
C THR A 265 -10.33 2.59 -10.48
N GLY A 266 -9.63 2.50 -11.60
CA GLY A 266 -9.97 3.16 -12.86
C GLY A 266 -9.15 4.41 -13.13
#